data_a481713c6e5c116cac3b1985b9e1d6a2
#
_entry.id   a481713c6e5c116cac3b1985b9e1d6a2
#
_cell.length_a   1.000
_cell.length_b   1.000
_cell.length_c   1.000
_cell.angle_alpha   90.00
_cell.angle_beta   90.00
_cell.angle_gamma   90.00
#
_symmetry.space_group_name_H-M   'P 1'
#
loop_
_entity.id
_entity.type
_entity.pdbx_description
1 polymer ?
#
loop_
_entity_poly.entity_id
_entity_poly.type
_entity_poly.pdbx_seq_one_letter_code
_entity_poly.pdbx_strand_id
1 'polypeptide(L)'
;MFLDLTDPIKDGVIMFLSRQRRLTQFLPEERIFAMQVPANPEYPFLRFGTPIPTPYESSCWVGTSLRVTLDVFAQGDPEEDPGEVQIGRLSRILVDVMNHLDLGDGLGIVTNDYLGTSRSIVDQEADRWRAMVEFNITAVQTAN
;
A
#
# COMPACT_ATOMS: atom_id res chain seq x y z
N MET A 1 2.28 -26.98 -7.58
CA MET A 1 2.64 -26.56 -6.21
C MET A 1 2.43 -25.08 -6.06
N PHE A 2 1.79 -24.65 -5.00
CA PHE A 2 1.61 -23.22 -4.73
C PHE A 2 2.80 -22.73 -3.91
N LEU A 3 3.50 -21.71 -4.40
CA LEU A 3 4.53 -21.00 -3.66
C LEU A 3 3.90 -19.71 -3.12
N ASP A 4 3.69 -19.67 -1.81
CA ASP A 4 3.06 -18.51 -1.17
C ASP A 4 4.12 -17.47 -0.78
N LEU A 5 4.17 -16.40 -1.54
CA LEU A 5 5.08 -15.28 -1.32
C LEU A 5 4.39 -14.10 -0.63
N THR A 6 3.23 -14.32 0.02
CA THR A 6 2.44 -13.25 0.64
C THR A 6 3.28 -12.39 1.58
N ASP A 7 3.95 -13.02 2.55
CA ASP A 7 4.71 -12.27 3.56
C ASP A 7 5.93 -11.56 2.97
N PRO A 8 6.76 -12.19 2.13
CA PRO A 8 7.85 -11.48 1.47
C PRO A 8 7.38 -10.29 0.61
N ILE A 9 6.28 -10.44 -0.14
CA ILE A 9 5.74 -9.33 -0.94
C ILE A 9 5.28 -8.20 -0.03
N LYS A 10 4.52 -8.52 1.02
CA LYS A 10 4.03 -7.55 1.98
C LYS A 10 5.18 -6.77 2.63
N ASP A 11 6.19 -7.49 3.13
CA ASP A 11 7.36 -6.87 3.74
C ASP A 11 8.11 -5.99 2.75
N GLY A 12 8.24 -6.45 1.52
CA GLY A 12 8.89 -5.69 0.45
C GLY A 12 8.16 -4.39 0.13
N VAL A 13 6.83 -4.43 0.06
CA VAL A 13 6.01 -3.23 -0.19
C VAL A 13 6.16 -2.23 0.95
N ILE A 14 6.05 -2.70 2.19
CA ILE A 14 6.16 -1.82 3.36
C ILE A 14 7.54 -1.17 3.42
N MET A 15 8.60 -1.95 3.22
CA MET A 15 9.96 -1.42 3.21
C MET A 15 10.18 -0.43 2.08
N PHE A 16 9.67 -0.74 0.89
CA PHE A 16 9.76 0.16 -0.26
C PHE A 16 9.08 1.50 0.05
N LEU A 17 7.83 1.47 0.55
CA LEU A 17 7.08 2.68 0.87
C LEU A 17 7.76 3.51 1.94
N SER A 18 8.34 2.86 2.96
CA SER A 18 9.05 3.54 4.05
C SER A 18 10.27 4.33 3.59
N ARG A 19 10.80 4.01 2.42
CA ARG A 19 11.97 4.65 1.84
C ARG A 19 11.64 5.70 0.78
N GLN A 20 10.35 5.89 0.46
CA GLN A 20 9.92 6.84 -0.56
C GLN A 20 9.74 8.23 0.05
N ARG A 21 10.68 9.12 -0.22
CA ARG A 21 10.68 10.47 0.33
C ARG A 21 9.43 11.28 -0.02
N ARG A 22 8.93 11.11 -1.24
CA ARG A 22 7.70 11.77 -1.69
C ARG A 22 6.52 11.42 -0.80
N LEU A 23 6.49 10.19 -0.29
CA LEU A 23 5.44 9.73 0.61
C LEU A 23 5.74 10.12 2.06
N THR A 24 6.96 9.84 2.54
CA THR A 24 7.29 9.98 3.96
C THR A 24 7.36 11.43 4.43
N GLN A 25 7.50 12.40 3.55
CA GLN A 25 7.40 13.80 3.92
C GLN A 25 5.98 14.19 4.38
N PHE A 26 4.95 13.47 3.94
CA PHE A 26 3.57 13.69 4.36
C PHE A 26 3.08 12.62 5.35
N LEU A 27 3.64 11.42 5.25
CA LEU A 27 3.22 10.25 6.01
C LEU A 27 4.48 9.55 6.55
N PRO A 28 4.93 9.90 7.77
CA PRO A 28 6.16 9.36 8.34
C PRO A 28 6.17 7.83 8.37
N GLU A 29 7.37 7.24 8.24
CA GLU A 29 7.50 5.78 8.15
C GLU A 29 6.94 5.04 9.37
N GLU A 30 7.02 5.63 10.56
CA GLU A 30 6.48 5.03 11.79
C GLU A 30 4.95 5.00 11.80
N ARG A 31 4.30 5.61 10.81
CA ARG A 31 2.84 5.57 10.62
C ARG A 31 2.42 4.68 9.45
N ILE A 32 3.32 3.86 8.96
CA ILE A 32 3.03 2.81 7.96
C ILE A 32 2.92 1.50 8.73
N PHE A 33 1.70 1.01 8.89
CA PHE A 33 1.42 -0.16 9.71
C PHE A 33 1.17 -1.40 8.86
N ALA A 34 1.71 -2.53 9.31
CA ALA A 34 1.57 -3.79 8.58
C ALA A 34 0.12 -4.28 8.53
N MET A 35 -0.56 -4.32 9.66
CA MET A 35 -2.00 -4.65 9.74
C MET A 35 -2.65 -4.01 10.94
N GLN A 36 -2.00 -4.11 12.11
CA GLN A 36 -2.56 -3.60 13.35
C GLN A 36 -2.19 -2.14 13.54
N VAL A 37 -3.20 -1.34 13.82
CA VAL A 37 -3.05 0.10 14.06
C VAL A 37 -3.24 0.34 15.56
N PRO A 38 -2.40 1.18 16.20
CA PRO A 38 -2.59 1.52 17.61
C PRO A 38 -3.95 2.18 17.86
N ALA A 39 -4.41 2.16 19.13
CA ALA A 39 -5.74 2.60 19.50
C ALA A 39 -6.04 4.05 19.14
N ASN A 40 -5.06 4.94 19.27
CA ASN A 40 -5.21 6.36 18.93
C ASN A 40 -4.09 6.77 17.99
N PRO A 41 -4.18 6.38 16.70
CA PRO A 41 -3.11 6.67 15.77
C PRO A 41 -3.05 8.16 15.43
N GLU A 42 -1.84 8.64 15.16
CA GLU A 42 -1.67 9.97 14.60
C GLU A 42 -1.99 9.97 13.11
N TYR A 43 -2.62 11.01 12.63
CA TYR A 43 -2.95 11.18 11.21
C TYR A 43 -1.90 12.03 10.49
N PRO A 44 -1.65 11.80 9.22
CA PRO A 44 -2.18 10.67 8.44
C PRO A 44 -1.44 9.36 8.78
N PHE A 45 -2.06 8.23 8.47
CA PHE A 45 -1.39 6.94 8.57
C PHE A 45 -1.84 6.02 7.45
N LEU A 46 -1.03 4.98 7.21
CA LEU A 46 -1.28 3.96 6.19
C LEU A 46 -1.30 2.59 6.85
N ARG A 47 -2.24 1.75 6.45
CA ARG A 47 -2.31 0.37 6.87
C ARG A 47 -2.30 -0.54 5.65
N PHE A 48 -1.46 -1.59 5.70
CA PHE A 48 -1.51 -2.65 4.71
C PHE A 48 -2.72 -3.52 5.03
N GLY A 49 -3.68 -3.58 4.12
CA GLY A 49 -4.90 -4.35 4.32
C GLY A 49 -4.67 -5.85 4.19
N THR A 50 -5.72 -6.63 4.43
CA THR A 50 -5.63 -8.09 4.32
C THR A 50 -5.32 -8.49 2.88
N PRO A 51 -4.17 -9.14 2.63
CA PRO A 51 -3.81 -9.55 1.28
C PRO A 51 -4.60 -10.78 0.83
N ILE A 52 -4.85 -10.87 -0.47
CA ILE A 52 -5.55 -12.02 -1.07
C ILE A 52 -4.61 -12.67 -2.08
N PRO A 53 -3.94 -13.77 -1.72
CA PRO A 53 -3.03 -14.45 -2.63
C PRO A 53 -3.77 -15.43 -3.53
N THR A 54 -3.28 -15.54 -4.78
CA THR A 54 -3.65 -16.59 -5.70
C THR A 54 -2.39 -17.19 -6.30
N PRO A 55 -2.41 -18.50 -6.65
CA PRO A 55 -1.25 -19.12 -7.27
C PRO A 55 -0.92 -18.50 -8.63
N TYR A 56 0.35 -18.36 -8.91
CA TYR A 56 0.84 -17.97 -10.23
C TYR A 56 1.81 -19.01 -10.74
N GLU A 57 1.54 -19.52 -11.95
CA GLU A 57 2.39 -20.46 -12.62
C GLU A 57 2.51 -20.09 -14.09
N SER A 58 3.72 -20.18 -14.61
CA SER A 58 4.02 -20.11 -16.03
C SER A 58 4.93 -21.27 -16.39
N SER A 59 5.34 -21.36 -17.66
CA SER A 59 6.23 -22.43 -18.09
C SER A 59 7.58 -22.46 -17.39
N CYS A 60 8.03 -21.29 -16.86
CA CYS A 60 9.36 -21.13 -16.26
C CYS A 60 9.33 -20.70 -14.80
N TRP A 61 8.20 -20.21 -14.30
CA TRP A 61 8.15 -19.53 -13.00
C TRP A 61 6.96 -19.97 -12.17
N VAL A 62 7.19 -20.02 -10.87
CA VAL A 62 6.14 -20.24 -9.87
C VAL A 62 6.20 -19.09 -8.88
N GLY A 63 5.07 -18.58 -8.50
CA GLY A 63 4.99 -17.46 -7.56
C GLY A 63 3.60 -17.21 -7.06
N THR A 64 3.35 -15.95 -6.71
CA THR A 64 2.09 -15.51 -6.13
C THR A 64 1.59 -14.27 -6.84
N SER A 65 0.30 -14.26 -7.14
CA SER A 65 -0.41 -13.05 -7.54
C SER A 65 -1.15 -12.53 -6.32
N LEU A 66 -0.73 -11.39 -5.80
CA LEU A 66 -1.22 -10.85 -4.53
C LEU A 66 -2.05 -9.60 -4.75
N ARG A 67 -3.32 -9.67 -4.33
CA ARG A 67 -4.14 -8.46 -4.28
C ARG A 67 -3.80 -7.71 -3.01
N VAL A 68 -3.34 -6.47 -3.18
CA VAL A 68 -2.87 -5.61 -2.10
C VAL A 68 -3.78 -4.41 -2.00
N THR A 69 -4.24 -4.12 -0.79
CA THR A 69 -4.98 -2.91 -0.49
C THR A 69 -4.17 -2.05 0.47
N LEU A 70 -3.90 -0.82 0.06
CA LEU A 70 -3.24 0.16 0.91
C LEU A 70 -4.31 1.13 1.41
N ASP A 71 -4.60 1.08 2.72
CA ASP A 71 -5.58 1.94 3.35
C ASP A 71 -4.87 3.19 3.90
N VAL A 72 -5.24 4.35 3.40
CA VAL A 72 -4.72 5.63 3.89
C VAL A 72 -5.80 6.35 4.63
N PHE A 73 -5.46 6.90 5.80
CA PHE A 73 -6.37 7.68 6.63
C PHE A 73 -5.79 9.06 6.86
N ALA A 74 -6.64 10.08 6.73
CA ALA A 74 -6.25 11.45 6.99
C ALA A 74 -7.31 12.16 7.83
N GLN A 75 -6.87 13.11 8.62
CA GLN A 75 -7.74 14.02 9.35
C GLN A 75 -7.34 15.42 8.96
N GLY A 76 -8.30 16.20 8.49
CA GLY A 76 -8.06 17.53 7.99
C GLY A 76 -8.61 18.62 8.90
N ASP A 77 -8.36 19.83 8.44
CA ASP A 77 -8.99 21.04 8.93
C ASP A 77 -9.78 21.61 7.75
N PRO A 78 -11.14 21.67 7.83
CA PRO A 78 -11.94 22.12 6.69
C PRO A 78 -11.58 23.52 6.17
N GLU A 79 -10.99 24.36 7.00
CA GLU A 79 -10.63 25.74 6.61
C GLU A 79 -9.23 25.84 6.00
N GLU A 80 -8.27 25.04 6.49
CA GLU A 80 -6.86 25.16 6.07
C GLU A 80 -6.41 24.05 5.14
N ASP A 81 -6.68 22.79 5.51
CA ASP A 81 -6.25 21.64 4.71
C ASP A 81 -7.28 20.51 4.87
N PRO A 82 -8.37 20.55 4.09
CA PRO A 82 -9.46 19.58 4.22
C PRO A 82 -8.98 18.14 4.06
N GLY A 83 -9.61 17.24 4.82
CA GLY A 83 -9.28 15.81 4.78
C GLY A 83 -9.43 15.21 3.40
N GLU A 84 -10.44 15.62 2.63
CA GLU A 84 -10.64 15.18 1.26
C GLU A 84 -9.44 15.54 0.38
N VAL A 85 -8.90 16.74 0.52
CA VAL A 85 -7.73 17.20 -0.24
C VAL A 85 -6.49 16.41 0.15
N GLN A 86 -6.29 16.18 1.45
CA GLN A 86 -5.16 15.39 1.95
C GLN A 86 -5.19 13.96 1.40
N ILE A 87 -6.35 13.32 1.46
CA ILE A 87 -6.54 11.95 0.97
C ILE A 87 -6.28 11.88 -0.54
N GLY A 88 -6.72 12.87 -1.29
CA GLY A 88 -6.44 12.95 -2.72
C GLY A 88 -4.97 13.06 -3.04
N ARG A 89 -4.26 13.88 -2.28
CA ARG A 89 -2.80 14.06 -2.42
C ARG A 89 -2.06 12.76 -2.11
N LEU A 90 -2.38 12.15 -0.97
CA LEU A 90 -1.72 10.93 -0.53
C LEU A 90 -1.97 9.75 -1.46
N SER A 91 -3.21 9.58 -1.94
CA SER A 91 -3.51 8.49 -2.86
C SER A 91 -2.81 8.66 -4.21
N ARG A 92 -2.69 9.89 -4.73
CA ARG A 92 -1.92 10.14 -5.96
C ARG A 92 -0.44 9.83 -5.77
N ILE A 93 0.13 10.24 -4.65
CA ILE A 93 1.54 9.94 -4.35
C ILE A 93 1.76 8.44 -4.25
N LEU A 94 0.85 7.71 -3.59
CA LEU A 94 0.95 6.25 -3.49
C LEU A 94 0.94 5.59 -4.87
N VAL A 95 0.02 5.98 -5.74
CA VAL A 95 -0.04 5.40 -7.09
C VAL A 95 1.26 5.68 -7.86
N ASP A 96 1.77 6.92 -7.76
CA ASP A 96 3.00 7.29 -8.45
C ASP A 96 4.22 6.50 -7.93
N VAL A 97 4.39 6.40 -6.62
CA VAL A 97 5.55 5.68 -6.08
C VAL A 97 5.43 4.18 -6.32
N MET A 98 4.22 3.61 -6.26
CA MET A 98 4.02 2.18 -6.51
C MET A 98 4.33 1.77 -7.94
N ASN A 99 4.29 2.70 -8.89
CA ASN A 99 4.73 2.42 -10.26
C ASN A 99 6.22 2.04 -10.35
N HIS A 100 6.98 2.38 -9.33
CA HIS A 100 8.42 2.09 -9.27
C HIS A 100 8.75 1.03 -8.22
N LEU A 101 7.76 0.22 -7.84
CA LEU A 101 7.92 -0.79 -6.80
C LEU A 101 9.08 -1.71 -7.08
N ASP A 102 9.93 -1.88 -6.06
CA ASP A 102 11.03 -2.82 -6.00
C ASP A 102 10.87 -3.61 -4.70
N LEU A 103 10.74 -4.91 -4.81
CA LEU A 103 10.53 -5.78 -3.65
C LEU A 103 11.84 -6.22 -3.00
N GLY A 104 12.96 -5.80 -3.55
CA GLY A 104 14.27 -6.16 -3.03
C GLY A 104 14.80 -7.48 -3.59
N ASP A 105 15.87 -7.97 -2.99
CA ASP A 105 16.58 -9.14 -3.45
C ASP A 105 15.73 -10.41 -3.28
N GLY A 106 15.81 -11.29 -4.24
CA GLY A 106 15.14 -12.59 -4.18
C GLY A 106 13.72 -12.60 -4.71
N LEU A 107 13.13 -11.45 -5.02
CA LEU A 107 11.79 -11.37 -5.60
C LEU A 107 11.80 -10.57 -6.89
N GLY A 108 11.27 -11.18 -7.95
CA GLY A 108 11.07 -10.51 -9.22
C GLY A 108 9.60 -10.18 -9.44
N ILE A 109 9.31 -8.96 -9.87
CA ILE A 109 7.95 -8.53 -10.20
C ILE A 109 7.66 -8.91 -11.64
N VAL A 110 6.59 -9.70 -11.84
CA VAL A 110 6.08 -10.04 -13.17
C VAL A 110 5.10 -8.96 -13.62
N THR A 111 4.13 -8.62 -12.76
CA THR A 111 3.19 -7.53 -13.01
C THR A 111 2.91 -6.77 -11.72
N ASN A 112 2.60 -5.50 -11.88
CA ASN A 112 2.14 -4.64 -10.80
C ASN A 112 1.03 -3.76 -11.36
N ASP A 113 -0.20 -4.19 -11.20
CA ASP A 113 -1.36 -3.55 -11.81
C ASP A 113 -2.12 -2.71 -10.79
N TYR A 114 -2.29 -1.43 -11.11
CA TYR A 114 -3.15 -0.57 -10.32
C TYR A 114 -4.61 -0.88 -10.64
N LEU A 115 -5.40 -1.22 -9.61
CA LEU A 115 -6.79 -1.63 -9.78
C LEU A 115 -7.79 -0.50 -9.52
N GLY A 116 -7.39 0.53 -8.82
CA GLY A 116 -8.25 1.69 -8.55
C GLY A 116 -8.15 2.20 -7.13
N THR A 117 -8.77 3.36 -6.92
CA THR A 117 -8.82 4.01 -5.61
C THR A 117 -10.27 4.36 -5.29
N SER A 118 -10.71 4.03 -4.09
CA SER A 118 -11.98 4.47 -3.56
C SER A 118 -11.75 5.39 -2.35
N ARG A 119 -12.59 6.40 -2.20
CA ARG A 119 -12.52 7.35 -1.09
C ARG A 119 -13.83 7.33 -0.32
N SER A 120 -13.74 7.48 0.98
CA SER A 120 -14.93 7.58 1.83
C SER A 120 -14.66 8.48 3.02
N ILE A 121 -15.72 9.13 3.50
CA ILE A 121 -15.64 9.86 4.74
C ILE A 121 -15.85 8.88 5.89
N VAL A 122 -15.00 8.97 6.91
CA VAL A 122 -15.07 8.11 8.10
C VAL A 122 -15.78 8.80 9.24
N ASP A 123 -15.48 10.10 9.42
CA ASP A 123 -16.08 10.92 10.47
C ASP A 123 -16.20 12.35 9.94
N GLN A 124 -17.43 12.77 9.67
CA GLN A 124 -17.69 14.07 9.08
C GLN A 124 -17.35 15.22 10.03
N GLU A 125 -17.64 15.07 11.31
CA GLU A 125 -17.38 16.13 12.30
C GLU A 125 -15.88 16.35 12.50
N ALA A 126 -15.12 15.26 12.55
CA ALA A 126 -13.67 15.32 12.73
C ALA A 126 -12.89 15.47 11.42
N ASP A 127 -13.58 15.56 10.28
CA ASP A 127 -12.99 15.64 8.94
C ASP A 127 -11.99 14.51 8.68
N ARG A 128 -12.39 13.27 9.01
CA ARG A 128 -11.59 12.09 8.80
C ARG A 128 -12.00 11.37 7.53
N TRP A 129 -11.01 11.06 6.70
CA TRP A 129 -11.22 10.44 5.40
C TRP A 129 -10.35 9.20 5.25
N ARG A 130 -10.81 8.30 4.40
CA ARG A 130 -10.11 7.06 4.06
C ARG A 130 -10.03 6.92 2.56
N ALA A 131 -8.89 6.46 2.07
CA ALA A 131 -8.74 6.00 0.68
C ALA A 131 -8.24 4.57 0.69
N MET A 132 -8.84 3.74 -0.14
CA MET A 132 -8.37 2.37 -0.39
C MET A 132 -7.74 2.35 -1.77
N VAL A 133 -6.43 2.12 -1.82
CA VAL A 133 -5.67 2.07 -3.07
C VAL A 133 -5.29 0.62 -3.32
N GLU A 134 -5.78 0.05 -4.41
CA GLU A 134 -5.64 -1.38 -4.67
C GLU A 134 -4.71 -1.66 -5.84
N PHE A 135 -3.91 -2.71 -5.67
CA PHE A 135 -2.97 -3.23 -6.67
C PHE A 135 -3.07 -4.74 -6.75
N ASN A 136 -2.71 -5.29 -7.89
CA ASN A 136 -2.44 -6.71 -8.04
C ASN A 136 -0.97 -6.88 -8.39
N ILE A 137 -0.20 -7.48 -7.50
CA ILE A 137 1.24 -7.66 -7.65
C ILE A 137 1.51 -9.13 -7.87
N THR A 138 2.06 -9.49 -9.02
CA THR A 138 2.50 -10.85 -9.29
C THR A 138 4.00 -10.89 -9.19
N ALA A 139 4.50 -11.75 -8.32
CA ALA A 139 5.93 -11.88 -8.06
C ALA A 139 6.35 -13.35 -8.07
N VAL A 140 7.60 -13.55 -8.40
CA VAL A 140 8.25 -14.87 -8.41
C VAL A 140 9.53 -14.80 -7.61
N GLN A 141 9.95 -15.95 -7.10
CA GLN A 141 11.24 -16.06 -6.43
C GLN A 141 12.33 -16.13 -7.48
N THR A 142 13.33 -15.25 -7.35
CA THR A 142 14.47 -15.26 -8.27
C THR A 142 15.62 -16.04 -7.65
N ALA A 143 16.43 -16.67 -8.50
CA ALA A 143 17.65 -17.33 -8.05
C ALA A 143 18.71 -16.28 -7.72
N ASN A 144 19.36 -16.46 -6.59
CA ASN A 144 20.48 -15.61 -6.18
C ASN A 144 21.80 -16.27 -6.48
#